data_84dac313bc54351da88d7ba517f141eb
#
_entry.id   84dac313bc54351da88d7ba517f141eb
#
_cell.length_a   1.000
_cell.length_b   1.000
_cell.length_c   1.000
_cell.angle_alpha   90.00
_cell.angle_beta   90.00
_cell.angle_gamma   90.00
#
_symmetry.space_group_name_H-M   'P 1'
#
loop_
_entity.id
_entity.type
_entity.pdbx_description
1 polymer ?
#
loop_
_entity_poly.entity_id
_entity_poly.type
_entity_poly.pdbx_seq_one_letter_code
_entity_poly.pdbx_strand_id
1 'polypeptide(L)'
;MSTVMSDDGLDLIFRNARTHTAWLDRPVDDALLRRVYDLARLGPTSANMCPMRIAFVKSREAKERLKPALHAGNVDKTMAAPVTAVIGMEVHFYEQLPRLYPHADAKAWFKDLPADVLEYTALRNSSLQGAYFMLAARALGLDCGPMSGFDNAKVDAAFFAGTTVKSNFLCNLGYGDASKLHPRSPRLDFDEACKVV
;
A
#
# COMPACT_ATOMS: atom_id res chain seq x y z
N MET A 1 -25.67 -14.40 -12.55
CA MET A 1 -26.08 -13.41 -11.54
C MET A 1 -24.80 -12.95 -10.83
N SER A 2 -24.55 -11.65 -10.73
CA SER A 2 -23.45 -11.16 -9.91
C SER A 2 -23.80 -11.39 -8.44
N THR A 3 -22.96 -12.10 -7.71
CA THR A 3 -23.07 -12.26 -6.27
C THR A 3 -22.54 -11.01 -5.58
N VAL A 4 -23.31 -10.43 -4.67
CA VAL A 4 -22.83 -9.36 -3.79
C VAL A 4 -22.11 -9.96 -2.60
N MET A 5 -21.16 -9.20 -2.02
CA MET A 5 -20.48 -9.59 -0.78
C MET A 5 -21.50 -9.64 0.38
N SER A 6 -21.33 -10.60 1.29
CA SER A 6 -22.13 -10.66 2.52
C SER A 6 -21.90 -9.43 3.41
N ASP A 7 -22.85 -9.14 4.29
CA ASP A 7 -22.68 -8.06 5.28
C ASP A 7 -21.46 -8.27 6.18
N ASP A 8 -21.19 -9.51 6.60
CA ASP A 8 -19.98 -9.83 7.36
C ASP A 8 -18.69 -9.49 6.57
N GLY A 9 -18.69 -9.73 5.26
CA GLY A 9 -17.56 -9.35 4.39
C GLY A 9 -17.42 -7.83 4.29
N LEU A 10 -18.52 -7.10 4.13
CA LEU A 10 -18.52 -5.63 4.12
C LEU A 10 -18.07 -5.05 5.46
N ASP A 11 -18.47 -5.67 6.57
CA ASP A 11 -18.04 -5.28 7.92
C ASP A 11 -16.54 -5.48 8.09
N LEU A 12 -16.02 -6.64 7.70
CA LEU A 12 -14.60 -6.95 7.81
C LEU A 12 -13.73 -5.97 7.02
N ILE A 13 -14.11 -5.64 5.80
CA ILE A 13 -13.27 -4.85 4.89
C ILE A 13 -13.45 -3.34 5.10
N PHE A 14 -14.67 -2.88 5.42
CA PHE A 14 -15.03 -1.47 5.43
C PHE A 14 -15.57 -0.97 6.78
N ARG A 15 -16.73 -1.50 7.25
CA ARG A 15 -17.47 -0.87 8.35
C ARG A 15 -16.76 -1.01 9.70
N ASN A 16 -16.16 -2.19 9.98
CA ASN A 16 -15.41 -2.45 11.22
C ASN A 16 -13.90 -2.25 11.06
N ALA A 17 -13.41 -2.13 9.81
CA ALA A 17 -12.00 -1.89 9.55
C ALA A 17 -11.54 -0.55 10.13
N ARG A 18 -10.36 -0.56 10.78
CA ARG A 18 -9.76 0.62 11.44
C ARG A 18 -8.29 0.76 11.04
N THR A 19 -7.77 1.97 11.20
CA THR A 19 -6.33 2.21 11.17
C THR A 19 -5.78 1.97 12.56
N HIS A 20 -4.86 1.00 12.70
CA HIS A 20 -4.25 0.66 13.98
C HIS A 20 -2.88 1.32 14.15
N THR A 21 -2.60 1.72 15.40
CA THR A 21 -1.32 2.31 15.82
C THR A 21 -0.67 1.54 16.95
N ALA A 22 -1.37 0.56 17.52
CA ALA A 22 -0.88 -0.37 18.53
C ALA A 22 -1.17 -1.80 18.07
N TRP A 23 -0.31 -2.74 18.47
CA TRP A 23 -0.27 -4.09 17.92
C TRP A 23 -0.20 -5.13 19.03
N LEU A 24 -0.88 -6.24 18.83
CA LEU A 24 -0.72 -7.44 19.65
C LEU A 24 0.64 -8.09 19.31
N ASP A 25 1.25 -8.72 20.30
CA ASP A 25 2.49 -9.52 20.12
C ASP A 25 2.15 -10.84 19.42
N ARG A 26 1.92 -10.73 18.12
CA ARG A 26 1.61 -11.87 17.26
C ARG A 26 2.33 -11.72 15.92
N PRO A 27 3.16 -12.68 15.52
CA PRO A 27 3.90 -12.62 14.27
C PRO A 27 2.98 -12.72 13.04
N VAL A 28 3.46 -12.18 11.93
CA VAL A 28 2.84 -12.32 10.61
C VAL A 28 3.75 -13.18 9.74
N ASP A 29 3.21 -14.29 9.23
CA ASP A 29 3.96 -15.23 8.41
C ASP A 29 4.19 -14.71 6.98
N ASP A 30 5.31 -15.09 6.37
CA ASP A 30 5.64 -14.73 5.00
C ASP A 30 4.65 -15.31 3.99
N ALA A 31 4.11 -16.49 4.28
CA ALA A 31 3.06 -17.10 3.46
C ALA A 31 1.79 -16.23 3.43
N LEU A 32 1.44 -15.60 4.56
CA LEU A 32 0.31 -14.68 4.61
C LEU A 32 0.58 -13.41 3.80
N LEU A 33 1.81 -12.85 3.87
CA LEU A 33 2.20 -11.69 3.05
C LEU A 33 2.14 -11.99 1.54
N ARG A 34 2.53 -13.21 1.13
CA ARG A 34 2.39 -13.66 -0.27
C ARG A 34 0.93 -13.70 -0.69
N ARG A 35 0.05 -14.26 0.13
CA ARG A 35 -1.40 -14.30 -0.14
C ARG A 35 -2.00 -12.90 -0.24
N VAL A 36 -1.58 -11.97 0.62
CA VAL A 36 -2.00 -10.54 0.53
C VAL A 36 -1.60 -9.96 -0.82
N TYR A 37 -0.35 -10.16 -1.24
CA TYR A 37 0.13 -9.68 -2.53
C TYR A 37 -0.61 -10.32 -3.72
N ASP A 38 -0.87 -11.63 -3.66
CA ASP A 38 -1.57 -12.36 -4.74
C ASP A 38 -2.98 -11.83 -4.99
N LEU A 39 -3.67 -11.37 -3.96
CA LEU A 39 -4.96 -10.68 -4.10
C LEU A 39 -4.78 -9.22 -4.54
N ALA A 40 -3.86 -8.50 -3.92
CA ALA A 40 -3.62 -7.08 -4.19
C ALA A 40 -3.23 -6.81 -5.65
N ARG A 41 -2.42 -7.68 -6.26
CA ARG A 41 -1.96 -7.55 -7.65
C ARG A 41 -3.08 -7.65 -8.68
N LEU A 42 -4.28 -8.12 -8.30
CA LEU A 42 -5.45 -8.19 -9.18
C LEU A 42 -6.18 -6.85 -9.30
N GLY A 43 -5.81 -5.85 -8.48
CA GLY A 43 -6.34 -4.49 -8.61
C GLY A 43 -5.99 -3.87 -9.95
N PRO A 44 -6.94 -3.16 -10.60
CA PRO A 44 -6.72 -2.58 -11.92
C PRO A 44 -5.73 -1.42 -11.89
N THR A 45 -4.97 -1.29 -12.98
CA THR A 45 -4.12 -0.13 -13.26
C THR A 45 -4.24 0.26 -14.73
N SER A 46 -3.96 1.53 -15.06
CA SER A 46 -3.94 2.00 -16.45
C SER A 46 -3.00 1.13 -17.28
N ALA A 47 -3.46 0.68 -18.44
CA ALA A 47 -2.69 -0.21 -19.34
C ALA A 47 -2.05 -1.42 -18.59
N ASN A 48 -2.65 -1.88 -17.52
CA ASN A 48 -2.11 -2.96 -16.67
C ASN A 48 -0.63 -2.75 -16.27
N MET A 49 -0.21 -1.50 -16.03
CA MET A 49 1.20 -1.13 -15.80
C MET A 49 1.79 -1.65 -14.50
N CYS A 50 0.96 -1.98 -13.51
CA CYS A 50 1.34 -2.59 -12.23
C CYS A 50 2.62 -2.00 -11.60
N PRO A 51 2.68 -0.69 -11.32
CA PRO A 51 3.91 -0.04 -10.87
C PRO A 51 4.27 -0.35 -9.43
N MET A 52 3.36 -0.87 -8.61
CA MET A 52 3.62 -1.11 -7.18
C MET A 52 4.81 -2.06 -6.97
N ARG A 53 5.70 -1.66 -6.07
CA ARG A 53 6.78 -2.49 -5.51
C ARG A 53 6.66 -2.45 -4.00
N ILE A 54 6.95 -3.56 -3.32
CA ILE A 54 6.81 -3.64 -1.87
C ILE A 54 8.08 -4.21 -1.26
N ALA A 55 8.64 -3.52 -0.27
CA ALA A 55 9.62 -4.08 0.64
C ALA A 55 8.96 -4.34 2.00
N PHE A 56 8.96 -5.60 2.45
CA PHE A 56 8.42 -5.97 3.76
C PHE A 56 9.52 -5.90 4.81
N VAL A 57 9.41 -4.95 5.73
CA VAL A 57 10.34 -4.69 6.82
C VAL A 57 9.85 -5.43 8.07
N LYS A 58 10.51 -6.54 8.43
CA LYS A 58 10.15 -7.44 9.56
C LYS A 58 11.25 -7.52 10.60
N SER A 59 12.50 -7.76 10.18
CA SER A 59 13.59 -7.94 11.12
C SER A 59 13.87 -6.67 11.92
N ARG A 60 14.40 -6.84 13.13
CA ARG A 60 14.83 -5.71 13.95
C ARG A 60 15.85 -4.81 13.22
N GLU A 61 16.80 -5.42 12.54
CA GLU A 61 17.80 -4.71 11.75
C GLU A 61 17.14 -3.86 10.63
N ALA A 62 16.20 -4.43 9.87
CA ALA A 62 15.47 -3.70 8.83
C ALA A 62 14.63 -2.56 9.42
N LYS A 63 14.02 -2.77 10.59
CA LYS A 63 13.29 -1.73 11.34
C LYS A 63 14.21 -0.60 11.79
N GLU A 64 15.40 -0.90 12.30
CA GLU A 64 16.38 0.12 12.68
C GLU A 64 16.90 0.91 11.46
N ARG A 65 16.99 0.32 10.28
CA ARG A 65 17.28 1.03 9.02
C ARG A 65 16.13 1.96 8.59
N LEU A 66 14.88 1.59 8.85
CA LEU A 66 13.73 2.42 8.53
C LEU A 66 13.56 3.59 9.50
N LYS A 67 13.86 3.37 10.77
CA LYS A 67 13.60 4.30 11.88
C LYS A 67 14.09 5.75 11.63
N PRO A 68 15.30 6.02 11.10
CA PRO A 68 15.80 7.38 10.87
C PRO A 68 15.01 8.16 9.79
N ALA A 69 14.22 7.47 8.98
CA ALA A 69 13.39 8.08 7.97
C ALA A 69 11.99 8.46 8.49
N LEU A 70 11.57 7.95 9.65
CA LEU A 70 10.22 8.16 10.18
C LEU A 70 10.10 9.53 10.85
N HIS A 71 8.98 10.23 10.62
CA HIS A 71 8.61 11.37 11.46
C HIS A 71 8.31 10.89 12.89
N ALA A 72 8.60 11.72 13.89
CA ALA A 72 8.54 11.38 15.32
C ALA A 72 7.26 10.65 15.74
N GLY A 73 6.09 11.13 15.28
CA GLY A 73 4.78 10.52 15.61
C GLY A 73 4.52 9.16 14.94
N ASN A 74 5.43 8.67 14.09
CA ASN A 74 5.31 7.38 13.42
C ASN A 74 6.30 6.33 13.96
N VAL A 75 7.28 6.73 14.77
CA VAL A 75 8.36 5.85 15.22
C VAL A 75 7.81 4.68 16.04
N ASP A 76 7.17 4.96 17.18
CA ASP A 76 6.78 3.92 18.13
C ASP A 76 5.83 2.89 17.50
N LYS A 77 4.80 3.34 16.79
CA LYS A 77 3.82 2.44 16.14
C LYS A 77 4.43 1.60 15.02
N THR A 78 5.48 2.12 14.35
CA THR A 78 6.19 1.38 13.30
C THR A 78 7.16 0.38 13.89
N MET A 79 7.91 0.76 14.93
CA MET A 79 8.82 -0.15 15.60
C MET A 79 8.11 -1.30 16.30
N ALA A 80 6.90 -1.06 16.83
CA ALA A 80 6.08 -2.08 17.50
C ALA A 80 5.34 -3.01 16.51
N ALA A 81 5.08 -2.59 15.27
CA ALA A 81 4.33 -3.39 14.31
C ALA A 81 5.10 -4.66 13.92
N PRO A 82 4.44 -5.82 13.77
CA PRO A 82 5.12 -7.06 13.30
C PRO A 82 5.78 -6.89 11.93
N VAL A 83 5.12 -6.16 11.02
CA VAL A 83 5.61 -5.89 9.66
C VAL A 83 5.32 -4.45 9.29
N THR A 84 6.21 -3.82 8.55
CA THR A 84 5.93 -2.57 7.82
C THR A 84 6.15 -2.82 6.34
N ALA A 85 5.10 -2.67 5.54
CA ALA A 85 5.20 -2.66 4.08
C ALA A 85 5.62 -1.25 3.63
N VAL A 86 6.78 -1.14 3.00
CA VAL A 86 7.20 0.04 2.26
C VAL A 86 6.61 -0.10 0.86
N ILE A 87 5.54 0.64 0.59
CA ILE A 87 4.90 0.66 -0.73
C ILE A 87 5.65 1.65 -1.60
N GLY A 88 6.25 1.15 -2.65
CA GLY A 88 6.94 1.92 -3.67
C GLY A 88 6.21 1.92 -5.00
N MET A 89 6.71 2.75 -5.91
CA MET A 89 6.25 2.88 -7.27
C MET A 89 7.43 2.81 -8.24
N GLU A 90 7.37 1.90 -9.20
CA GLU A 90 8.33 1.80 -10.29
C GLU A 90 8.05 2.92 -11.30
N VAL A 91 8.94 3.90 -11.42
CA VAL A 91 8.73 5.03 -12.34
C VAL A 91 8.99 4.65 -13.79
N HIS A 92 9.82 3.62 -14.04
CA HIS A 92 10.01 3.05 -15.36
C HIS A 92 9.10 1.84 -15.61
N PHE A 93 7.87 1.88 -15.10
CA PHE A 93 6.86 0.83 -15.28
C PHE A 93 6.65 0.41 -16.73
N TYR A 94 6.86 1.32 -17.67
CA TYR A 94 6.69 1.09 -19.12
C TYR A 94 7.61 0.00 -19.65
N GLU A 95 8.72 -0.29 -18.99
CA GLU A 95 9.60 -1.39 -19.38
C GLU A 95 8.94 -2.78 -19.26
N GLN A 96 7.91 -2.89 -18.43
CA GLN A 96 7.16 -4.14 -18.26
C GLN A 96 5.93 -4.25 -19.17
N LEU A 97 5.53 -3.19 -19.86
CA LEU A 97 4.32 -3.18 -20.70
C LEU A 97 4.34 -4.18 -21.85
N PRO A 98 5.47 -4.47 -22.52
CA PRO A 98 5.48 -5.52 -23.54
C PRO A 98 5.00 -6.89 -23.03
N ARG A 99 5.21 -7.17 -21.74
CA ARG A 99 4.75 -8.39 -21.05
C ARG A 99 3.37 -8.23 -20.42
N LEU A 100 3.09 -7.08 -19.81
CA LEU A 100 1.88 -6.86 -19.02
C LEU A 100 0.69 -6.41 -19.87
N TYR A 101 0.96 -5.82 -21.05
CA TYR A 101 -0.06 -5.33 -21.98
C TYR A 101 0.30 -5.70 -23.43
N PRO A 102 0.28 -7.00 -23.79
CA PRO A 102 0.79 -7.50 -25.07
C PRO A 102 -0.10 -7.16 -26.29
N HIS A 103 -1.25 -6.53 -26.08
CA HIS A 103 -2.22 -6.26 -27.15
C HIS A 103 -1.88 -5.03 -27.99
N ALA A 104 -0.93 -4.18 -27.54
CA ALA A 104 -0.48 -3.00 -28.24
C ALA A 104 0.95 -2.63 -27.81
N ASP A 105 1.64 -1.79 -28.60
CA ASP A 105 2.92 -1.21 -28.19
C ASP A 105 2.70 -0.08 -27.15
N ALA A 106 2.21 -0.49 -25.98
CA ALA A 106 1.94 0.45 -24.89
C ALA A 106 3.22 1.06 -24.29
N LYS A 107 4.40 0.44 -24.48
CA LYS A 107 5.68 1.04 -24.07
C LYS A 107 5.93 2.36 -24.81
N ALA A 108 5.59 2.44 -26.08
CA ALA A 108 5.76 3.66 -26.87
C ALA A 108 4.90 4.83 -26.38
N TRP A 109 3.81 4.57 -25.66
CA TRP A 109 2.96 5.63 -25.11
C TRP A 109 3.59 6.39 -23.94
N PHE A 110 4.60 5.80 -23.29
CA PHE A 110 5.15 6.31 -22.02
C PHE A 110 6.65 6.60 -22.08
N LYS A 111 7.44 5.84 -22.84
CA LYS A 111 8.91 5.85 -22.76
C LYS A 111 9.57 7.21 -22.96
N ASP A 112 8.92 8.11 -23.71
CA ASP A 112 9.44 9.43 -24.06
C ASP A 112 8.72 10.56 -23.31
N LEU A 113 7.87 10.23 -22.30
CA LEU A 113 7.20 11.23 -21.50
C LEU A 113 8.16 11.89 -20.50
N PRO A 114 7.89 13.14 -20.10
CA PRO A 114 8.63 13.83 -19.03
C PRO A 114 8.63 13.03 -17.72
N ALA A 115 9.72 13.14 -16.95
CA ALA A 115 9.92 12.35 -15.73
C ALA A 115 8.84 12.61 -14.67
N ASP A 116 8.35 13.84 -14.56
CA ASP A 116 7.27 14.23 -13.63
C ASP A 116 5.93 13.59 -14.03
N VAL A 117 5.64 13.46 -15.33
CA VAL A 117 4.44 12.77 -15.84
C VAL A 117 4.51 11.28 -15.55
N LEU A 118 5.68 10.65 -15.73
CA LEU A 118 5.92 9.25 -15.40
C LEU A 118 5.74 9.00 -13.91
N GLU A 119 6.35 9.85 -13.08
CA GLU A 119 6.25 9.76 -11.62
C GLU A 119 4.81 9.92 -11.14
N TYR A 120 4.08 10.92 -11.62
CA TYR A 120 2.67 11.12 -11.30
C TYR A 120 1.80 9.93 -11.73
N THR A 121 2.08 9.37 -12.91
CA THR A 121 1.37 8.18 -13.42
C THR A 121 1.65 6.96 -12.56
N ALA A 122 2.91 6.74 -12.19
CA ALA A 122 3.30 5.66 -11.29
C ALA A 122 2.67 5.82 -9.90
N LEU A 123 2.68 7.04 -9.33
CA LEU A 123 2.08 7.37 -8.04
C LEU A 123 0.58 7.04 -8.02
N ARG A 124 -0.18 7.51 -9.01
CA ARG A 124 -1.63 7.24 -9.12
C ARG A 124 -1.92 5.74 -9.11
N ASN A 125 -1.22 5.00 -9.95
CA ASN A 125 -1.48 3.57 -10.13
C ASN A 125 -0.94 2.71 -8.98
N SER A 126 0.20 3.08 -8.38
CA SER A 126 0.71 2.45 -7.16
C SER A 126 -0.25 2.69 -5.97
N SER A 127 -0.87 3.87 -5.88
CA SER A 127 -1.86 4.17 -4.83
C SER A 127 -3.14 3.34 -4.98
N LEU A 128 -3.61 3.11 -6.21
CA LEU A 128 -4.72 2.19 -6.49
C LEU A 128 -4.37 0.76 -6.01
N GLN A 129 -3.19 0.25 -6.39
CA GLN A 129 -2.73 -1.07 -5.93
C GLN A 129 -2.51 -1.11 -4.41
N GLY A 130 -2.03 -0.03 -3.81
CA GLY A 130 -1.89 0.11 -2.36
C GLY A 130 -3.22 0.05 -1.61
N ALA A 131 -4.30 0.61 -2.19
CA ALA A 131 -5.65 0.46 -1.64
C ALA A 131 -6.11 -1.01 -1.68
N TYR A 132 -5.91 -1.69 -2.82
CA TYR A 132 -6.18 -3.13 -2.93
C TYR A 132 -5.34 -3.96 -1.97
N PHE A 133 -4.08 -3.57 -1.73
CA PHE A 133 -3.22 -4.22 -0.74
C PHE A 133 -3.80 -4.15 0.68
N MET A 134 -4.31 -2.99 1.10
CA MET A 134 -4.94 -2.85 2.41
C MET A 134 -6.25 -3.63 2.50
N LEU A 135 -7.07 -3.65 1.44
CA LEU A 135 -8.28 -4.45 1.38
C LEU A 135 -7.97 -5.95 1.47
N ALA A 136 -6.96 -6.42 0.71
CA ALA A 136 -6.50 -7.81 0.75
C ALA A 136 -5.96 -8.21 2.13
N ALA A 137 -5.18 -7.34 2.78
CA ALA A 137 -4.69 -7.58 4.13
C ALA A 137 -5.84 -7.76 5.12
N ARG A 138 -6.83 -6.87 5.10
CA ARG A 138 -8.04 -6.95 5.95
C ARG A 138 -8.86 -8.20 5.64
N ALA A 139 -9.07 -8.52 4.38
CA ALA A 139 -9.79 -9.74 3.97
C ALA A 139 -9.12 -11.03 4.46
N LEU A 140 -7.82 -10.99 4.71
CA LEU A 140 -7.04 -12.10 5.26
C LEU A 140 -6.80 -11.99 6.78
N GLY A 141 -7.50 -11.08 7.47
CA GLY A 141 -7.48 -10.96 8.93
C GLY A 141 -6.30 -10.17 9.49
N LEU A 142 -5.61 -9.38 8.68
CA LEU A 142 -4.61 -8.43 9.15
C LEU A 142 -5.20 -7.02 9.29
N ASP A 143 -4.77 -6.32 10.31
CA ASP A 143 -5.02 -4.90 10.45
C ASP A 143 -3.93 -4.07 9.77
N CYS A 144 -4.31 -2.84 9.36
CA CYS A 144 -3.46 -1.92 8.64
C CYS A 144 -3.27 -0.61 9.41
N GLY A 145 -2.05 -0.07 9.33
CA GLY A 145 -1.70 1.27 9.80
C GLY A 145 -0.97 2.06 8.72
N PRO A 146 -1.69 2.56 7.68
CA PRO A 146 -1.08 3.36 6.62
C PRO A 146 -0.61 4.72 7.14
N MET A 147 0.52 5.22 6.56
CA MET A 147 1.09 6.50 6.93
C MET A 147 1.93 7.08 5.80
N SER A 148 2.02 8.42 5.74
CA SER A 148 2.86 9.18 4.82
C SER A 148 3.88 10.10 5.52
N GLY A 149 3.93 10.08 6.85
CA GLY A 149 4.86 10.89 7.65
C GLY A 149 6.24 10.25 7.73
N PHE A 150 7.04 10.35 6.67
CA PHE A 150 8.42 9.88 6.59
C PHE A 150 9.20 10.67 5.53
N ASP A 151 10.52 10.53 5.53
CA ASP A 151 11.45 11.09 4.54
C ASP A 151 11.62 10.09 3.38
N ASN A 152 11.03 10.40 2.23
CA ASN A 152 11.07 9.54 1.04
C ASN A 152 12.51 9.26 0.59
N ALA A 153 13.39 10.27 0.57
CA ALA A 153 14.78 10.09 0.10
C ALA A 153 15.55 9.09 0.97
N LYS A 154 15.35 9.13 2.29
CA LYS A 154 15.97 8.16 3.22
C LYS A 154 15.39 6.76 3.04
N VAL A 155 14.08 6.62 2.84
CA VAL A 155 13.44 5.33 2.58
C VAL A 155 13.95 4.74 1.27
N ASP A 156 14.01 5.55 0.21
CA ASP A 156 14.49 5.10 -1.11
C ASP A 156 15.96 4.64 -1.03
N ALA A 157 16.81 5.40 -0.36
CA ALA A 157 18.20 5.02 -0.13
C ALA A 157 18.33 3.72 0.69
N ALA A 158 17.45 3.49 1.67
CA ALA A 158 17.52 2.32 2.54
C ALA A 158 16.97 1.03 1.89
N PHE A 159 15.91 1.12 1.03
CA PHE A 159 15.17 -0.04 0.57
C PHE A 159 15.08 -0.20 -0.95
N PHE A 160 15.37 0.85 -1.72
CA PHE A 160 15.26 0.86 -3.18
C PHE A 160 16.53 1.37 -3.89
N ALA A 161 17.65 1.45 -3.16
CA ALA A 161 18.92 1.90 -3.73
C ALA A 161 19.31 1.09 -4.98
N GLY A 162 19.78 1.79 -6.02
CA GLY A 162 20.16 1.16 -7.29
C GLY A 162 18.99 0.75 -8.19
N THR A 163 17.77 1.15 -7.84
CA THR A 163 16.56 0.93 -8.65
C THR A 163 15.92 2.25 -9.07
N THR A 164 14.90 2.17 -9.91
CA THR A 164 14.05 3.30 -10.32
C THR A 164 12.77 3.40 -9.47
N VAL A 165 12.69 2.64 -8.39
CA VAL A 165 11.54 2.64 -7.46
C VAL A 165 11.67 3.81 -6.51
N LYS A 166 10.57 4.57 -6.35
CA LYS A 166 10.41 5.62 -5.34
C LYS A 166 9.35 5.19 -4.31
N SER A 167 9.54 5.55 -3.05
CA SER A 167 8.55 5.27 -2.01
C SER A 167 7.30 6.13 -2.18
N ASN A 168 6.14 5.51 -2.00
CA ASN A 168 4.83 6.15 -2.04
C ASN A 168 4.30 6.38 -0.62
N PHE A 169 4.01 5.31 0.12
CA PHE A 169 3.58 5.37 1.51
C PHE A 169 4.02 4.12 2.27
N LEU A 170 3.94 4.17 3.60
CA LEU A 170 4.19 3.03 4.47
C LEU A 170 2.87 2.45 4.97
N CYS A 171 2.83 1.14 5.20
CA CYS A 171 1.68 0.50 5.84
C CYS A 171 2.18 -0.52 6.87
N ASN A 172 1.94 -0.24 8.15
CA ASN A 172 2.14 -1.23 9.19
C ASN A 172 1.07 -2.31 9.08
N LEU A 173 1.46 -3.56 9.28
CA LEU A 173 0.61 -4.74 9.22
C LEU A 173 0.80 -5.59 10.48
N GLY A 174 -0.28 -6.14 10.97
CA GLY A 174 -0.28 -7.01 12.12
C GLY A 174 -1.68 -7.28 12.62
N TYR A 175 -1.79 -7.62 13.89
CA TYR A 175 -3.05 -7.79 14.61
C TYR A 175 -3.18 -6.62 15.57
N GLY A 176 -4.12 -5.72 15.30
CA GLY A 176 -4.26 -4.46 16.03
C GLY A 176 -4.82 -4.63 17.43
N ASP A 177 -4.34 -3.82 18.37
CA ASP A 177 -4.93 -3.72 19.71
C ASP A 177 -6.15 -2.78 19.65
N ALA A 178 -7.35 -3.36 19.64
CA ALA A 178 -8.59 -2.63 19.58
C ALA A 178 -8.82 -1.71 20.83
N SER A 179 -8.19 -2.03 21.96
CA SER A 179 -8.30 -1.22 23.19
C SER A 179 -7.65 0.16 23.07
N LYS A 180 -6.79 0.34 22.07
CA LYS A 180 -6.03 1.57 21.78
C LYS A 180 -6.63 2.40 20.64
N LEU A 181 -7.77 1.99 20.10
CA LEU A 181 -8.42 2.72 19.02
C LEU A 181 -9.09 4.01 19.55
N HIS A 182 -8.87 5.09 18.82
CA HIS A 182 -9.68 6.31 19.00
C HIS A 182 -11.09 6.12 18.40
N PRO A 183 -12.08 6.94 18.78
CA PRO A 183 -13.35 6.99 18.06
C PRO A 183 -13.16 7.18 16.56
N ARG A 184 -14.05 6.62 15.76
CA ARG A 184 -13.97 6.78 14.29
C ARG A 184 -14.19 8.26 13.91
N SER A 185 -13.23 8.83 13.19
CA SER A 185 -13.38 10.17 12.63
C SER A 185 -14.50 10.18 11.57
N PRO A 186 -15.23 11.30 11.42
CA PRO A 186 -16.29 11.45 10.44
C PRO A 186 -15.75 11.32 9.01
N ARG A 187 -16.68 11.15 8.08
CA ARG A 187 -16.45 11.23 6.63
C ARG A 187 -17.43 12.25 6.07
N LEU A 188 -17.08 12.78 4.89
CA LEU A 188 -18.03 13.62 4.14
C LEU A 188 -19.23 12.76 3.74
N ASP A 189 -20.41 13.34 3.81
CA ASP A 189 -21.63 12.73 3.33
C ASP A 189 -21.65 12.72 1.79
N PHE A 190 -22.58 11.92 1.23
CA PHE A 190 -22.65 11.74 -0.24
C PHE A 190 -22.80 13.08 -0.96
N ASP A 191 -23.69 13.94 -0.48
CA ASP A 191 -24.01 15.23 -1.12
C ASP A 191 -22.87 16.26 -0.98
N GLU A 192 -21.96 16.10 -0.02
CA GLU A 192 -20.75 16.92 0.10
C GLU A 192 -19.64 16.46 -0.85
N ALA A 193 -19.55 15.16 -1.09
CA ALA A 193 -18.45 14.56 -1.85
C ALA A 193 -18.80 14.18 -3.28
N CYS A 194 -20.09 14.01 -3.60
CA CYS A 194 -20.57 13.44 -4.85
C CYS A 194 -21.64 14.33 -5.50
N LYS A 195 -21.71 14.27 -6.82
CA LYS A 195 -22.78 14.87 -7.60
C LYS A 195 -23.21 13.90 -8.71
N VAL A 196 -24.52 13.68 -8.80
CA VAL A 196 -25.13 12.97 -9.95
C VAL A 196 -25.42 14.01 -11.02
N VAL A 197 -24.91 13.84 -12.23
CA VAL A 197 -25.06 14.75 -13.37
C VAL A 197 -25.59 14.02 -14.58
#